data_2934fc23b67faf94c0a8d6d0fa8c579b
#
_entry.id   2934fc23b67faf94c0a8d6d0fa8c579b
#
_cell.length_a   1.000
_cell.length_b   1.000
_cell.length_c   1.000
_cell.angle_alpha   90.00
_cell.angle_beta   90.00
_cell.angle_gamma   90.00
#
_symmetry.space_group_name_H-M   'P 1'
#
loop_
_entity.id
_entity.type
_entity.pdbx_description
1 polymer ?
#
loop_
_entity_poly.entity_id
_entity_poly.type
_entity_poly.pdbx_seq_one_letter_code
_entity_poly.pdbx_strand_id
1 'polypeptide(L)'
;MTLFNILIIGRSNVGKSTLFNRLLNRSTSIIDNNPGTTRDFKYVDFYLNGLLLRLYDTAGCDLLSPESFLQKDILHINENLLTDADLILFVVDSKNGLTSNDIEFAYYLKKYFFKTFLISNKHDSRKALEDFWEPLSLGLEYSFP
;
A
#
# COMPACT_ATOMS: atom_id res chain seq x y z
N MET A 1 16.14 7.94 -17.85
CA MET A 1 15.46 6.73 -17.34
C MET A 1 14.35 7.16 -16.41
N THR A 2 13.14 6.78 -16.65
CA THR A 2 11.99 7.25 -15.86
C THR A 2 11.91 6.45 -14.57
N LEU A 3 11.90 7.13 -13.43
CA LEU A 3 11.68 6.52 -12.12
C LEU A 3 10.17 6.38 -11.89
N PHE A 4 9.72 5.19 -11.53
CA PHE A 4 8.33 4.89 -11.24
C PHE A 4 8.09 4.81 -9.73
N ASN A 5 7.20 5.64 -9.21
CA ASN A 5 6.93 5.74 -7.79
C ASN A 5 5.74 4.84 -7.40
N ILE A 6 5.98 3.87 -6.51
CA ILE A 6 4.96 2.96 -5.99
C ILE A 6 4.77 3.24 -4.50
N LEU A 7 3.54 3.46 -4.10
CA LEU A 7 3.15 3.71 -2.72
C LEU A 7 2.32 2.55 -2.19
N ILE A 8 2.75 1.94 -1.08
CA ILE A 8 1.97 0.91 -0.37
C ILE A 8 1.29 1.56 0.83
N ILE A 9 -0.03 1.48 0.89
CA ILE A 9 -0.85 2.03 1.97
C ILE A 9 -1.87 1.01 2.48
N GLY A 10 -2.35 1.23 3.68
CA GLY A 10 -3.30 0.40 4.39
C GLY A 10 -3.12 0.54 5.89
N ARG A 11 -4.08 0.06 6.68
CA ARG A 11 -3.98 0.07 8.14
C ARG A 11 -2.85 -0.83 8.66
N SER A 12 -2.53 -0.74 9.94
CA SER A 12 -1.55 -1.62 10.59
C SER A 12 -1.90 -3.10 10.44
N ASN A 13 -0.89 -3.94 10.34
CA ASN A 13 -1.00 -5.39 10.36
C ASN A 13 -1.78 -6.04 9.20
N VAL A 14 -2.05 -5.31 8.12
CA VAL A 14 -2.66 -5.89 6.90
C VAL A 14 -1.66 -6.65 6.03
N GLY A 15 -0.35 -6.51 6.29
CA GLY A 15 0.71 -7.18 5.55
C GLY A 15 1.48 -6.29 4.57
N LYS A 16 1.48 -4.97 4.75
CA LYS A 16 2.24 -4.02 3.92
C LYS A 16 3.73 -4.36 3.87
N SER A 17 4.35 -4.59 5.03
CA SER A 17 5.78 -4.95 5.12
C SER A 17 6.10 -6.29 4.45
N THR A 18 5.21 -7.26 4.55
CA THR A 18 5.36 -8.55 3.87
C THR A 18 5.30 -8.36 2.36
N LEU A 19 4.37 -7.56 1.86
CA LEU A 19 4.27 -7.23 0.44
C LEU A 19 5.51 -6.46 -0.05
N PHE A 20 5.95 -5.47 0.72
CA PHE A 20 7.15 -4.69 0.46
C PHE A 20 8.38 -5.60 0.29
N ASN A 21 8.65 -6.48 1.27
CA ASN A 21 9.77 -7.41 1.22
C ASN A 21 9.64 -8.41 0.06
N ARG A 22 8.43 -8.88 -0.24
CA ARG A 22 8.19 -9.81 -1.35
C ARG A 22 8.46 -9.17 -2.71
N LEU A 23 8.11 -7.90 -2.89
CA LEU A 23 8.43 -7.14 -4.11
C LEU A 23 9.94 -6.96 -4.25
N LEU A 24 10.64 -6.60 -3.16
CA LEU A 24 12.10 -6.45 -3.18
C LEU A 24 12.82 -7.77 -3.47
N ASN A 25 12.32 -8.90 -2.94
CA ASN A 25 12.91 -10.22 -3.20
C ASN A 25 12.78 -10.66 -4.67
N ARG A 26 11.85 -10.07 -5.42
CA ARG A 26 11.70 -10.30 -6.87
C ARG A 26 12.49 -9.32 -7.72
N SER A 27 13.13 -8.33 -7.11
CA SER A 27 13.94 -7.35 -7.82
C SER A 27 15.15 -8.02 -8.48
N THR A 28 15.55 -7.51 -9.63
CA THR A 28 16.77 -7.97 -10.31
C THR A 28 18.03 -7.34 -9.70
N SER A 29 17.89 -6.16 -9.14
CA SER A 29 18.94 -5.50 -8.34
C SER A 29 18.34 -4.38 -7.48
N ILE A 30 18.86 -4.21 -6.27
CA ILE A 30 18.59 -3.08 -5.38
C ILE A 30 19.72 -2.07 -5.59
N ILE A 31 19.39 -0.81 -5.85
CA ILE A 31 20.39 0.22 -6.17
C ILE A 31 21.09 0.71 -4.91
N ASP A 32 20.38 0.78 -3.78
CA ASP A 32 20.94 1.23 -2.52
C ASP A 32 20.45 0.31 -1.38
N ASN A 33 21.42 -0.23 -0.61
CA ASN A 33 21.13 -1.03 0.59
C ASN A 33 20.69 -0.15 1.79
N ASN A 34 20.88 1.18 1.69
CA ASN A 34 20.39 2.11 2.69
C ASN A 34 19.09 2.72 2.20
N PRO A 35 17.95 2.42 2.85
CA PRO A 35 16.68 3.03 2.47
C PRO A 35 16.82 4.56 2.61
N GLY A 36 16.49 5.26 1.54
CA GLY A 36 16.33 6.71 1.56
C GLY A 36 15.16 7.11 2.47
N THR A 37 15.19 8.31 2.97
CA THR A 37 14.05 8.89 3.71
C THR A 37 13.61 10.18 3.02
N THR A 38 12.35 10.25 2.62
CA THR A 38 11.65 11.52 2.55
C THR A 38 11.12 11.81 3.93
N ARG A 39 10.99 13.07 4.34
CA ARG A 39 10.77 13.54 5.72
C ARG A 39 10.11 12.54 6.71
N ASP A 40 9.18 11.68 6.26
CA ASP A 40 8.41 10.77 7.11
C ASP A 40 8.31 9.34 6.58
N PHE A 41 8.84 9.04 5.37
CA PHE A 41 8.67 7.75 4.71
C PHE A 41 10.01 7.18 4.24
N LYS A 42 10.21 5.90 4.50
CA LYS A 42 11.32 5.14 3.94
C LYS A 42 10.99 4.73 2.51
N TYR A 43 11.98 4.75 1.64
CA TYR A 43 11.84 4.22 0.29
C TYR A 43 13.07 3.41 -0.12
N VAL A 44 12.89 2.52 -1.08
CA VAL A 44 13.95 1.73 -1.70
C VAL A 44 13.83 1.83 -3.21
N ASP A 45 14.95 2.08 -3.88
CA ASP A 45 15.06 2.07 -5.32
C ASP A 45 15.59 0.72 -5.80
N PHE A 46 14.91 0.12 -6.78
CA PHE A 46 15.27 -1.19 -7.31
C PHE A 46 14.87 -1.34 -8.78
N TYR A 47 15.49 -2.32 -9.44
CA TYR A 47 15.10 -2.71 -10.81
C TYR A 47 14.19 -3.94 -10.79
N LEU A 48 13.13 -3.89 -11.57
CA LEU A 48 12.26 -5.01 -11.87
C LEU A 48 11.97 -5.04 -13.38
N ASN A 49 12.36 -6.12 -14.04
CA ASN A 49 12.17 -6.30 -15.47
C ASN A 49 12.67 -5.10 -16.33
N GLY A 50 13.79 -4.49 -15.93
CA GLY A 50 14.39 -3.36 -16.63
C GLY A 50 13.78 -1.99 -16.30
N LEU A 51 12.74 -1.94 -15.45
CA LEU A 51 12.14 -0.70 -14.96
C LEU A 51 12.79 -0.27 -13.64
N LEU A 52 13.10 1.02 -13.53
CA LEU A 52 13.56 1.62 -12.27
C LEU A 52 12.34 2.01 -11.44
N LEU A 53 12.20 1.38 -10.27
CA LEU A 53 11.08 1.56 -9.36
C LEU A 53 11.55 2.13 -8.03
N ARG A 54 10.75 3.02 -7.46
CA ARG A 54 10.87 3.48 -6.08
C ARG A 54 9.66 3.02 -5.29
N LEU A 55 9.90 2.25 -4.25
CA LEU A 55 8.86 1.71 -3.39
C LEU A 55 8.89 2.42 -2.03
N TYR A 56 7.79 3.09 -1.70
CA TYR A 56 7.61 3.77 -0.42
C TYR A 56 6.96 2.85 0.61
N ASP A 57 7.58 2.75 1.78
CA ASP A 57 7.05 2.02 2.94
C ASP A 57 6.36 3.01 3.90
N THR A 58 5.04 2.89 4.00
CA THR A 58 4.25 3.67 4.95
C THR A 58 4.04 2.97 6.30
N ALA A 59 4.55 1.73 6.46
CA ALA A 59 4.41 0.97 7.70
C ALA A 59 5.12 1.63 8.89
N GLY A 60 6.14 2.45 8.65
CA GLY A 60 6.83 3.21 9.69
C GLY A 60 5.96 4.28 10.38
N CYS A 61 4.82 4.66 9.81
CA CYS A 61 3.85 5.57 10.42
C CYS A 61 2.97 4.90 11.49
N ASP A 62 2.98 3.57 11.55
CA ASP A 62 2.19 2.77 12.49
C ASP A 62 2.69 2.85 13.95
N LEU A 63 3.77 3.58 14.22
CA LEU A 63 4.40 3.63 15.55
C LEU A 63 3.74 4.59 16.54
N LEU A 64 2.70 5.31 16.15
CA LEU A 64 2.03 6.28 17.00
C LEU A 64 0.60 5.83 17.35
N SER A 65 0.45 5.24 18.52
CA SER A 65 -0.75 4.92 19.32
C SER A 65 -2.11 4.55 18.64
N PRO A 66 -2.79 3.50 19.16
CA PRO A 66 -3.96 2.86 18.53
C PRO A 66 -5.24 3.71 18.43
N GLU A 67 -5.37 4.79 19.20
CA GLU A 67 -6.64 5.49 19.38
C GLU A 67 -6.84 6.75 18.50
N SER A 68 -5.83 7.15 17.74
CA SER A 68 -5.92 8.37 16.92
C SER A 68 -5.64 8.14 15.44
N PHE A 69 -5.76 6.89 15.00
CA PHE A 69 -5.14 6.37 13.79
C PHE A 69 -5.58 7.05 12.49
N LEU A 70 -6.86 7.28 12.28
CA LEU A 70 -7.37 7.63 10.97
C LEU A 70 -7.15 9.05 10.51
N GLN A 71 -7.46 10.02 11.35
CA GLN A 71 -7.33 11.42 10.94
C GLN A 71 -5.88 11.88 10.84
N LYS A 72 -4.99 11.32 11.68
CA LYS A 72 -3.57 11.66 11.65
C LYS A 72 -2.83 10.95 10.54
N ASP A 73 -3.14 9.69 10.25
CA ASP A 73 -2.43 8.91 9.22
C ASP A 73 -2.81 9.37 7.81
N ILE A 74 -4.09 9.68 7.59
CA ILE A 74 -4.52 10.31 6.33
C ILE A 74 -3.92 11.71 6.17
N LEU A 75 -3.81 12.47 7.25
CA LEU A 75 -3.16 13.79 7.24
C LEU A 75 -1.63 13.71 7.14
N HIS A 76 -1.02 12.61 7.58
CA HIS A 76 0.41 12.35 7.45
C HIS A 76 0.81 11.76 6.09
N ILE A 77 -0.11 11.09 5.39
CA ILE A 77 0.12 10.76 3.98
C ILE A 77 0.08 12.09 3.23
N ASN A 78 1.26 12.65 3.06
CA ASN A 78 1.44 13.90 2.34
C ASN A 78 0.70 13.82 0.99
N GLU A 79 -0.25 14.71 0.74
CA GLU A 79 -0.97 14.76 -0.54
C GLU A 79 -0.02 14.78 -1.75
N ASN A 80 1.17 15.36 -1.58
CA ASN A 80 2.20 15.34 -2.60
C ASN A 80 2.64 13.91 -2.92
N LEU A 81 2.80 13.04 -1.92
CA LEU A 81 3.21 11.66 -2.14
C LEU A 81 2.15 10.86 -2.91
N LEU A 82 0.86 11.08 -2.60
CA LEU A 82 -0.25 10.47 -3.35
C LEU A 82 -0.33 11.02 -4.78
N THR A 83 -0.09 12.31 -4.96
CA THR A 83 -0.10 12.96 -6.27
C THR A 83 1.06 12.47 -7.13
N ASP A 84 2.27 12.36 -6.56
CA ASP A 84 3.50 11.99 -7.24
C ASP A 84 3.64 10.48 -7.48
N ALA A 85 2.87 9.66 -6.76
CA ALA A 85 2.85 8.22 -6.99
C ALA A 85 2.28 7.89 -8.38
N ASP A 86 2.96 7.00 -9.11
CA ASP A 86 2.47 6.45 -10.37
C ASP A 86 1.52 5.27 -10.14
N LEU A 87 1.72 4.57 -9.00
CA LEU A 87 0.91 3.44 -8.57
C LEU A 87 0.70 3.47 -7.06
N ILE A 88 -0.53 3.28 -6.64
CA ILE A 88 -0.92 3.12 -5.24
C ILE A 88 -1.43 1.70 -5.02
N LEU A 89 -0.79 0.98 -4.11
CA LEU A 89 -1.22 -0.35 -3.66
C LEU A 89 -1.93 -0.21 -2.32
N PHE A 90 -3.25 -0.28 -2.33
CA PHE A 90 -4.08 -0.22 -1.13
C PHE A 90 -4.31 -1.63 -0.61
N VAL A 91 -3.72 -1.96 0.54
CA VAL A 91 -3.74 -3.31 1.11
C VAL A 91 -4.78 -3.39 2.22
N VAL A 92 -5.66 -4.39 2.12
CA VAL A 92 -6.66 -4.74 3.14
C VAL A 92 -6.47 -6.19 3.59
N ASP A 93 -6.96 -6.50 4.79
CA ASP A 93 -6.91 -7.84 5.38
C ASP A 93 -8.23 -8.57 5.13
N SER A 94 -8.21 -9.54 4.22
CA SER A 94 -9.40 -10.34 3.90
C SER A 94 -9.75 -11.37 4.97
N LYS A 95 -8.80 -11.73 5.83
CA LYS A 95 -9.04 -12.71 6.91
C LYS A 95 -9.90 -12.12 8.04
N ASN A 96 -9.64 -10.87 8.39
CA ASN A 96 -10.34 -10.18 9.47
C ASN A 96 -11.51 -9.31 8.97
N GLY A 97 -11.73 -9.25 7.66
CA GLY A 97 -12.74 -8.41 7.02
C GLY A 97 -12.37 -6.94 6.98
N LEU A 98 -13.21 -6.15 6.33
CA LEU A 98 -13.07 -4.71 6.24
C LEU A 98 -13.44 -4.03 7.55
N THR A 99 -12.67 -3.04 7.92
CA THR A 99 -12.95 -2.15 9.05
C THR A 99 -13.46 -0.80 8.55
N SER A 100 -14.05 -0.01 9.45
CA SER A 100 -14.43 1.38 9.15
C SER A 100 -13.24 2.20 8.64
N ASN A 101 -12.04 1.89 9.12
CA ASN A 101 -10.80 2.51 8.68
C ASN A 101 -10.48 2.20 7.22
N ASP A 102 -10.67 0.96 6.78
CA ASP A 102 -10.45 0.57 5.39
C ASP A 102 -11.43 1.31 4.46
N ILE A 103 -12.68 1.46 4.89
CA ILE A 103 -13.72 2.17 4.15
C ILE A 103 -13.38 3.66 4.03
N GLU A 104 -12.92 4.28 5.11
CA GLU A 104 -12.52 5.69 5.11
C GLU A 104 -11.30 5.94 4.23
N PHE A 105 -10.28 5.06 4.28
CA PHE A 105 -9.14 5.09 3.36
C PHE A 105 -9.58 4.96 1.90
N ALA A 106 -10.46 4.01 1.61
CA ALA A 106 -10.97 3.81 0.25
C ALA A 106 -11.71 5.05 -0.25
N TYR A 107 -12.52 5.69 0.61
CA TYR A 107 -13.21 6.92 0.26
C TYR A 107 -12.23 8.05 -0.08
N TYR A 108 -11.19 8.21 0.72
CA TYR A 108 -10.13 9.20 0.48
C TYR A 108 -9.37 8.94 -0.83
N LEU A 109 -9.13 7.66 -1.16
CA LEU A 109 -8.42 7.25 -2.36
C LEU A 109 -9.24 7.33 -3.65
N LYS A 110 -10.55 7.55 -3.55
CA LYS A 110 -11.41 7.63 -4.76
C LYS A 110 -10.95 8.67 -5.77
N LYS A 111 -10.39 9.79 -5.32
CA LYS A 111 -9.82 10.80 -6.23
C LYS A 111 -8.58 10.33 -7.01
N TYR A 112 -7.96 9.23 -6.56
CA TYR A 112 -6.80 8.59 -7.21
C TYR A 112 -7.13 7.21 -7.78
N PHE A 113 -8.42 6.88 -8.01
CA PHE A 113 -8.88 5.55 -8.38
C PHE A 113 -8.17 4.99 -9.62
N PHE A 114 -7.84 5.84 -10.60
CA PHE A 114 -7.20 5.46 -11.86
C PHE A 114 -5.77 4.91 -11.71
N LYS A 115 -5.14 5.10 -10.55
CA LYS A 115 -3.81 4.58 -10.22
C LYS A 115 -3.77 3.80 -8.90
N THR A 116 -4.93 3.48 -8.33
CA THR A 116 -5.06 2.74 -7.08
C THR A 116 -5.50 1.31 -7.35
N PHE A 117 -4.70 0.36 -6.88
CA PHE A 117 -5.00 -1.06 -6.93
C PHE A 117 -5.30 -1.57 -5.52
N LEU A 118 -6.45 -2.22 -5.36
CA LEU A 118 -6.83 -2.87 -4.12
C LEU A 118 -6.16 -4.24 -4.05
N ILE A 119 -5.40 -4.46 -2.99
CA ILE A 119 -4.76 -5.75 -2.69
C ILE A 119 -5.46 -6.35 -1.47
N SER A 120 -6.20 -7.43 -1.68
CA SER A 120 -6.83 -8.18 -0.62
C SER A 120 -5.87 -9.27 -0.15
N ASN A 121 -5.21 -9.05 0.99
CA ASN A 121 -4.16 -9.93 1.52
C ASN A 121 -4.69 -10.97 2.50
N LYS A 122 -3.88 -11.99 2.79
CA LYS A 122 -4.17 -13.07 3.75
C LYS A 122 -5.27 -14.04 3.27
N HIS A 123 -5.33 -14.28 1.98
CA HIS A 123 -6.20 -15.30 1.37
C HIS A 123 -5.62 -16.71 1.55
N ASP A 124 -5.49 -17.17 2.80
CA ASP A 124 -4.86 -18.46 3.14
C ASP A 124 -5.83 -19.64 3.06
N SER A 125 -7.12 -19.40 2.79
CA SER A 125 -8.15 -20.42 2.78
C SER A 125 -9.15 -20.24 1.63
N ARG A 126 -9.86 -21.34 1.25
CA ARG A 126 -10.95 -21.26 0.27
C ARG A 126 -12.04 -20.27 0.69
N LYS A 127 -12.35 -20.21 1.99
CA LYS A 127 -13.33 -19.25 2.53
C LYS A 127 -12.93 -17.81 2.27
N ALA A 128 -11.66 -17.48 2.37
CA ALA A 128 -11.17 -16.12 2.09
C ALA A 128 -11.35 -15.72 0.62
N LEU A 129 -11.34 -16.66 -0.31
CA LEU A 129 -11.66 -16.40 -1.73
C LEU A 129 -13.15 -16.15 -1.94
N GLU A 130 -14.01 -16.82 -1.18
CA GLU A 130 -15.46 -16.61 -1.22
C GLU A 130 -15.82 -15.21 -0.68
N ASP A 131 -15.09 -14.73 0.33
CA ASP A 131 -15.27 -13.41 0.95
C ASP A 131 -14.59 -12.28 0.16
N PHE A 132 -13.94 -12.56 -0.98
CA PHE A 132 -13.26 -11.54 -1.80
C PHE A 132 -14.19 -10.43 -2.32
N TRP A 133 -15.48 -10.69 -2.39
CA TRP A 133 -16.47 -9.70 -2.81
C TRP A 133 -16.61 -8.51 -1.85
N GLU A 134 -16.31 -8.70 -0.56
CA GLU A 134 -16.37 -7.63 0.41
C GLU A 134 -15.39 -6.48 0.07
N PRO A 135 -14.09 -6.74 -0.20
CA PRO A 135 -13.15 -5.70 -0.67
C PRO A 135 -13.60 -4.98 -1.95
N LEU A 136 -14.26 -5.68 -2.88
CA LEU A 136 -14.78 -5.06 -4.09
C LEU A 136 -15.83 -3.97 -3.81
N SER A 137 -16.55 -4.08 -2.70
CA SER A 137 -17.53 -3.08 -2.27
C SER A 137 -16.94 -1.68 -2.01
N LEU A 138 -15.61 -1.58 -1.83
CA LEU A 138 -14.91 -0.31 -1.67
C LEU A 138 -14.94 0.58 -2.93
N GLY A 139 -15.36 0.03 -4.07
CA GLY A 139 -15.57 0.79 -5.30
C GLY A 139 -14.28 1.28 -5.97
N LEU A 140 -13.18 0.56 -5.76
CA LEU A 140 -11.94 0.74 -6.49
C LEU A 140 -11.94 -0.16 -7.75
N GLU A 141 -11.52 0.42 -8.88
CA GLU A 141 -11.68 -0.21 -10.20
C GLU A 141 -10.84 -1.49 -10.34
N TYR A 142 -9.64 -1.50 -9.74
CA TYR A 142 -8.71 -2.62 -9.84
C TYR A 142 -8.55 -3.31 -8.49
N SER A 143 -8.92 -4.60 -8.42
CA SER A 143 -8.83 -5.40 -7.20
C SER A 143 -8.16 -6.74 -7.48
N PHE A 144 -7.25 -7.15 -6.58
CA PHE A 144 -6.49 -8.39 -6.67
C PHE A 144 -6.52 -9.12 -5.31
N PRO A 145 -6.73 -10.45 -5.31
CA PRO A 145 -6.58 -11.28 -4.13
C PRO A 145 -5.13 -11.52 -3.75
#